data_baf5fa405b0526a90555cf7e566a9661
#
_entry.id   baf5fa405b0526a90555cf7e566a9661
#
_cell.length_a   1.000
_cell.length_b   1.000
_cell.length_c   1.000
_cell.angle_alpha   90.00
_cell.angle_beta   90.00
_cell.angle_gamma   90.00
#
_symmetry.space_group_name_H-M   'P 1'
#
loop_
_entity.id
_entity.type
_entity.pdbx_description
1 polymer ?
#
loop_
_entity_poly.entity_id
_entity_poly.type
_entity_poly.pdbx_seq_one_letter_code
_entity_poly.pdbx_strand_id
1 'polypeptide(L)'
;MAGVLLTLAIPSSAQAKPSDKPQTEQNGSPGGSADKDQKAEKSDKKDVDTEHLFGFTEGADAGEKGEQEVVIDTVTRVSKRRDGPGPSTYRVLDTRFAYQFNPIDKLSIEFSAFGTLRRQRNIVDLDDKSYGTFDGVSMEVKYQFLKGTKEQPLGLALEVRPRFTRILPVEGNGANIFDIESLLQLDVQVVPDKLWYGSNISFEPAAGRQRGGGPGYRSSTFLWSNVLVGRIGENTYFGPEVRYLRGYEGIFLNQLESEALTVGPALHHRFTEKIWLTAAYAGQVWGRDADPTLAGRALGLNQFERHNVRVKFGMEF
;
A
#
# COMPACT_ATOMS: atom_id res chain seq x y z
N MET A 1 33.10 -13.74 -2.44
CA MET A 1 32.81 -13.04 -1.20
C MET A 1 33.56 -11.74 -1.19
N ALA A 2 32.90 -10.63 -1.40
CA ALA A 2 33.45 -9.30 -1.20
C ALA A 2 32.31 -8.44 -0.64
N GLY A 3 32.41 -8.12 0.66
CA GLY A 3 31.44 -7.27 1.34
C GLY A 3 31.75 -5.80 1.05
N VAL A 4 30.75 -5.09 0.58
CA VAL A 4 30.80 -3.62 0.45
C VAL A 4 30.16 -3.04 1.72
N LEU A 5 30.97 -2.49 2.61
CA LEU A 5 30.53 -1.67 3.72
C LEU A 5 30.26 -0.25 3.19
N LEU A 6 29.02 0.17 3.23
CA LEU A 6 28.64 1.55 2.95
C LEU A 6 28.69 2.35 4.26
N THR A 7 29.71 3.19 4.42
CA THR A 7 29.86 4.08 5.57
C THR A 7 29.16 5.40 5.25
N LEU A 8 28.05 5.68 5.90
CA LEU A 8 27.38 7.00 5.86
C LEU A 8 28.07 7.94 6.82
N ALA A 9 28.75 8.96 6.29
CA ALA A 9 29.32 10.06 7.05
C ALA A 9 28.23 11.14 7.28
N ILE A 10 27.96 11.44 8.55
CA ILE A 10 27.06 12.51 8.99
C ILE A 10 27.91 13.77 9.13
N PRO A 11 27.56 14.91 8.50
CA PRO A 11 28.28 16.15 8.75
C PRO A 11 27.79 16.80 10.06
N SER A 12 28.77 17.18 10.89
CA SER A 12 28.61 17.91 12.15
C SER A 12 28.16 19.35 11.91
N SER A 13 27.11 19.77 12.61
CA SER A 13 26.58 21.13 12.61
C SER A 13 27.46 22.06 13.39
N ALA A 14 27.96 23.13 12.76
CA ALA A 14 28.65 24.24 13.41
C ALA A 14 27.65 25.20 14.06
N GLN A 15 27.87 25.48 15.35
CA GLN A 15 27.16 26.51 16.13
C GLN A 15 27.59 27.92 15.71
N ALA A 16 26.60 28.79 15.41
CA ALA A 16 26.81 30.23 15.29
C ALA A 16 26.37 30.95 16.56
N LYS A 17 27.25 31.85 17.04
CA LYS A 17 27.08 32.73 18.22
C LYS A 17 26.11 33.88 17.95
N PRO A 18 25.46 34.43 18.98
CA PRO A 18 24.59 35.59 18.86
C PRO A 18 25.39 36.92 18.85
N SER A 19 24.93 37.90 18.05
CA SER A 19 25.43 39.24 17.99
C SER A 19 24.37 40.23 18.45
N ASP A 20 24.82 41.17 19.28
CA ASP A 20 24.08 42.20 20.03
C ASP A 20 23.40 43.27 19.17
N LYS A 21 22.35 43.86 19.79
CA LYS A 21 21.62 45.06 19.34
C LYS A 21 22.47 46.33 19.43
N PRO A 22 22.08 47.46 18.75
CA PRO A 22 21.46 48.51 19.52
C PRO A 22 20.18 49.14 18.94
N GLN A 23 19.36 49.63 19.84
CA GLN A 23 18.18 50.46 19.65
C GLN A 23 18.57 51.86 19.14
N THR A 24 17.68 52.45 18.31
CA THR A 24 17.54 53.92 18.26
C THR A 24 16.08 54.29 18.00
N GLU A 25 15.49 55.04 18.92
CA GLU A 25 14.19 55.72 18.78
C GLU A 25 14.31 56.91 17.81
N GLN A 26 13.22 57.23 17.07
CA GLN A 26 12.65 58.59 17.03
C GLN A 26 11.40 58.70 16.17
N ASN A 27 10.35 59.15 16.80
CA ASN A 27 9.22 59.99 16.49
C ASN A 27 8.96 60.54 15.06
N GLY A 28 7.65 60.51 14.69
CA GLY A 28 7.07 61.44 13.69
C GLY A 28 5.77 60.91 13.07
N SER A 29 4.62 61.38 13.56
CA SER A 29 3.28 61.31 12.96
C SER A 29 2.99 62.59 12.17
N PRO A 30 1.85 62.76 11.42
CA PRO A 30 0.92 61.84 10.77
C PRO A 30 0.66 62.27 9.28
N GLY A 31 0.06 61.35 8.49
CA GLY A 31 -0.46 61.73 7.17
C GLY A 31 -1.21 60.53 6.55
N GLY A 32 -2.53 60.61 6.51
CA GLY A 32 -3.37 59.54 6.04
C GLY A 32 -3.34 59.28 4.52
N SER A 33 -3.47 58.05 4.14
CA SER A 33 -4.16 57.65 2.93
C SER A 33 -4.63 56.21 3.13
N ALA A 34 -5.91 56.02 2.86
CA ALA A 34 -6.57 54.71 2.93
C ALA A 34 -6.05 53.83 1.80
N ASP A 35 -5.10 52.99 2.14
CA ASP A 35 -4.75 51.83 1.30
C ASP A 35 -5.58 50.65 1.77
N LYS A 36 -6.47 50.20 0.88
CA LYS A 36 -7.24 48.97 1.06
C LYS A 36 -6.24 47.82 0.99
N ASP A 37 -5.79 47.38 2.16
CA ASP A 37 -5.12 46.08 2.29
C ASP A 37 -6.06 44.98 1.75
N GLN A 38 -5.89 44.64 0.51
CA GLN A 38 -6.26 43.35 0.01
C GLN A 38 -5.36 42.33 0.72
N LYS A 39 -5.82 41.89 1.88
CA LYS A 39 -5.34 40.70 2.55
C LYS A 39 -5.67 39.56 1.57
N ALA A 40 -4.72 39.21 0.71
CA ALA A 40 -4.76 37.99 -0.03
C ALA A 40 -4.88 36.88 1.03
N GLU A 41 -6.06 36.31 1.18
CA GLU A 41 -6.24 35.03 1.85
C GLU A 41 -5.32 34.04 1.12
N LYS A 42 -4.11 33.84 1.66
CA LYS A 42 -3.38 32.61 1.41
C LYS A 42 -4.29 31.52 1.96
N SER A 43 -5.05 30.90 1.10
CA SER A 43 -5.64 29.61 1.40
C SER A 43 -4.46 28.69 1.69
N ASP A 44 -4.20 28.42 2.95
CA ASP A 44 -3.32 27.34 3.38
C ASP A 44 -4.01 26.04 2.92
N LYS A 45 -3.80 25.68 1.65
CA LYS A 45 -4.22 24.37 1.17
C LYS A 45 -3.40 23.36 1.96
N LYS A 46 -4.09 22.60 2.82
CA LYS A 46 -3.54 21.47 3.55
C LYS A 46 -2.74 20.60 2.55
N ASP A 47 -1.56 20.14 2.93
CA ASP A 47 -0.78 19.20 2.12
C ASP A 47 -1.63 17.96 1.81
N VAL A 48 -1.41 17.37 0.65
CA VAL A 48 -2.17 16.18 0.24
C VAL A 48 -1.67 15.01 1.05
N ASP A 49 -2.55 14.44 1.84
CA ASP A 49 -2.34 13.17 2.50
C ASP A 49 -2.13 12.06 1.45
N THR A 50 -0.99 11.37 1.51
CA THR A 50 -0.61 10.33 0.56
C THR A 50 -1.02 8.94 1.03
N GLU A 51 -1.43 8.73 2.28
CA GLU A 51 -1.72 7.43 2.88
C GLU A 51 -2.65 6.57 1.99
N HIS A 52 -3.72 7.17 1.49
CA HIS A 52 -4.71 6.47 0.67
C HIS A 52 -4.75 6.91 -0.79
N LEU A 53 -3.82 7.78 -1.19
CA LEU A 53 -3.78 8.39 -2.52
C LEU A 53 -3.59 7.37 -3.65
N PHE A 54 -2.90 6.28 -3.37
CA PHE A 54 -2.50 5.28 -4.35
C PHE A 54 -3.42 4.05 -4.33
N GLY A 55 -3.34 3.21 -5.39
CA GLY A 55 -4.18 2.04 -5.56
C GLY A 55 -3.79 0.84 -4.71
N PHE A 56 -2.93 -0.02 -5.26
CA PHE A 56 -2.32 -1.13 -4.53
C PHE A 56 -1.04 -0.72 -3.80
N THR A 57 -0.32 0.26 -4.34
CA THR A 57 0.78 0.94 -3.64
C THR A 57 0.21 1.72 -2.46
N GLU A 58 0.93 1.84 -1.37
CA GLU A 58 0.51 2.57 -0.17
C GLU A 58 1.43 3.78 0.03
N GLY A 59 0.87 4.90 0.50
CA GLY A 59 1.62 6.12 0.75
C GLY A 59 2.34 6.11 2.09
N ALA A 60 3.38 6.93 2.20
CA ALA A 60 4.22 7.02 3.39
C ALA A 60 3.64 7.92 4.48
N ASP A 61 2.52 8.62 4.26
CA ASP A 61 1.86 9.38 5.32
C ASP A 61 1.27 8.45 6.37
N ALA A 62 1.35 8.83 7.63
CA ALA A 62 0.82 8.07 8.76
C ALA A 62 -0.17 8.89 9.60
N GLY A 63 -0.61 10.03 9.08
CA GLY A 63 -1.57 10.91 9.73
C GLY A 63 -1.03 11.68 10.94
N GLU A 64 -1.90 12.42 11.61
CA GLU A 64 -1.60 13.30 12.73
C GLU A 64 -2.10 12.70 14.05
N LYS A 65 -1.52 13.09 15.18
CA LYS A 65 -1.92 12.66 16.50
C LYS A 65 -3.41 12.88 16.76
N GLY A 66 -4.11 11.83 17.19
CA GLY A 66 -5.53 11.84 17.53
C GLY A 66 -6.47 11.57 16.35
N GLU A 67 -5.94 11.49 15.15
CA GLU A 67 -6.70 11.08 13.96
C GLU A 67 -7.16 9.63 14.09
N GLN A 68 -8.39 9.38 13.67
CA GLN A 68 -9.01 8.06 13.69
C GLN A 68 -9.72 7.83 12.37
N GLU A 69 -9.67 6.60 11.88
CA GLU A 69 -10.26 6.24 10.60
C GLU A 69 -10.88 4.84 10.61
N VAL A 70 -11.94 4.68 9.84
CA VAL A 70 -12.50 3.36 9.48
C VAL A 70 -12.35 3.15 7.98
N VAL A 71 -11.80 2.00 7.60
CA VAL A 71 -11.57 1.63 6.21
C VAL A 71 -12.29 0.32 5.89
N ILE A 72 -12.97 0.29 4.75
CA ILE A 72 -13.42 -0.94 4.09
C ILE A 72 -12.59 -1.10 2.83
N ASP A 73 -11.78 -2.16 2.78
CA ASP A 73 -10.89 -2.45 1.66
C ASP A 73 -11.27 -3.80 1.05
N THR A 74 -11.59 -3.80 -0.22
CA THR A 74 -12.06 -4.99 -0.93
C THR A 74 -11.20 -5.26 -2.16
N VAL A 75 -10.65 -6.48 -2.23
CA VAL A 75 -9.89 -6.97 -3.39
C VAL A 75 -10.66 -8.09 -4.06
N THR A 76 -11.00 -7.90 -5.33
CA THR A 76 -11.57 -8.95 -6.19
C THR A 76 -10.47 -9.53 -7.07
N ARG A 77 -10.17 -10.82 -6.89
CA ARG A 77 -9.20 -11.58 -7.66
C ARG A 77 -9.90 -12.47 -8.67
N VAL A 78 -9.54 -12.38 -9.94
CA VAL A 78 -10.27 -13.02 -11.03
C VAL A 78 -9.32 -13.73 -11.99
N SER A 79 -9.72 -14.91 -12.44
CA SER A 79 -9.09 -15.73 -13.47
C SER A 79 -7.73 -16.31 -13.07
N LYS A 80 -7.71 -17.60 -12.96
CA LYS A 80 -6.51 -18.47 -12.90
C LYS A 80 -6.46 -19.41 -14.09
N ARG A 81 -5.46 -20.27 -14.16
CA ARG A 81 -5.29 -21.25 -15.22
C ARG A 81 -6.41 -22.29 -15.19
N ARG A 82 -7.10 -22.43 -16.33
CA ARG A 82 -8.15 -23.42 -16.50
C ARG A 82 -7.55 -24.82 -16.61
N ASP A 83 -8.20 -25.82 -15.98
CA ASP A 83 -7.94 -27.22 -16.14
C ASP A 83 -8.83 -27.82 -17.25
N GLY A 84 -8.20 -28.46 -18.26
CA GLY A 84 -8.89 -29.15 -19.33
C GLY A 84 -9.91 -28.33 -20.14
N PRO A 85 -10.77 -29.03 -20.91
CA PRO A 85 -11.85 -28.41 -21.66
C PRO A 85 -13.06 -28.10 -20.75
N GLY A 86 -13.84 -27.09 -21.10
CA GLY A 86 -15.05 -26.69 -20.37
C GLY A 86 -14.98 -25.32 -19.71
N PRO A 87 -16.09 -24.85 -19.16
CA PRO A 87 -16.14 -23.55 -18.50
C PRO A 87 -15.37 -23.58 -17.18
N SER A 88 -14.55 -22.57 -16.94
CA SER A 88 -13.85 -22.35 -15.69
C SER A 88 -14.32 -21.08 -15.00
N THR A 89 -14.26 -21.07 -13.68
CA THR A 89 -14.54 -19.87 -12.89
C THR A 89 -13.52 -19.78 -11.78
N TYR A 90 -12.88 -18.61 -11.63
CA TYR A 90 -12.13 -18.27 -10.45
C TYR A 90 -12.46 -16.82 -10.09
N ARG A 91 -13.06 -16.65 -8.92
CA ARG A 91 -13.35 -15.36 -8.33
C ARG A 91 -13.23 -15.46 -6.81
N VAL A 92 -12.40 -14.62 -6.26
CA VAL A 92 -12.24 -14.45 -4.82
C VAL A 92 -12.47 -12.98 -4.51
N LEU A 93 -13.32 -12.70 -3.54
CA LEU A 93 -13.57 -11.39 -3.01
C LEU A 93 -13.11 -11.39 -1.56
N ASP A 94 -12.00 -10.71 -1.30
CA ASP A 94 -11.47 -10.52 0.04
C ASP A 94 -11.86 -9.12 0.51
N THR A 95 -12.45 -9.02 1.70
CA THR A 95 -12.86 -7.75 2.31
C THR A 95 -12.21 -7.60 3.67
N ARG A 96 -11.56 -6.47 3.89
CA ARG A 96 -10.94 -6.04 5.15
C ARG A 96 -11.78 -4.91 5.74
N PHE A 97 -12.13 -5.04 7.00
CA PHE A 97 -12.68 -3.98 7.83
C PHE A 97 -11.59 -3.56 8.81
N ALA A 98 -11.21 -2.32 8.77
CA ALA A 98 -10.10 -1.78 9.53
C ALA A 98 -10.53 -0.59 10.38
N TYR A 99 -9.93 -0.47 11.56
CA TYR A 99 -9.97 0.71 12.40
C TYR A 99 -8.55 1.14 12.72
N GLN A 100 -8.22 2.36 12.35
CA GLN A 100 -6.92 2.99 12.55
C GLN A 100 -7.02 4.12 13.57
N PHE A 101 -5.95 4.32 14.33
CA PHE A 101 -5.77 5.49 15.18
C PHE A 101 -4.30 5.88 15.29
N ASN A 102 -4.06 7.17 15.52
CA ASN A 102 -2.74 7.75 15.60
C ASN A 102 -2.44 8.23 17.03
N PRO A 103 -1.75 7.44 17.87
CA PRO A 103 -1.49 7.80 19.27
C PRO A 103 -0.54 8.99 19.41
N ILE A 104 0.36 9.18 18.44
CA ILE A 104 1.30 10.29 18.30
C ILE A 104 1.48 10.63 16.84
N ASP A 105 2.01 11.81 16.52
CA ASP A 105 2.38 12.17 15.16
C ASP A 105 3.34 11.12 14.56
N LYS A 106 3.17 10.78 13.28
CA LYS A 106 4.00 9.82 12.54
C LYS A 106 3.86 8.35 12.94
N LEU A 107 2.96 8.01 13.83
CA LEU A 107 2.70 6.63 14.22
C LEU A 107 1.22 6.30 14.04
N SER A 108 0.93 5.33 13.20
CA SER A 108 -0.40 4.78 12.98
C SER A 108 -0.44 3.34 13.49
N ILE A 109 -1.56 2.98 14.12
CA ILE A 109 -1.87 1.62 14.54
C ILE A 109 -3.25 1.27 13.99
N GLU A 110 -3.33 0.17 13.23
CA GLU A 110 -4.57 -0.33 12.66
C GLU A 110 -4.88 -1.74 13.19
N PHE A 111 -6.15 -2.02 13.44
CA PHE A 111 -6.69 -3.35 13.68
C PHE A 111 -7.68 -3.72 12.60
N SER A 112 -7.53 -4.91 12.04
CA SER A 112 -8.38 -5.36 10.93
C SER A 112 -8.96 -6.75 11.15
N ALA A 113 -10.13 -6.98 10.52
CA ALA A 113 -10.77 -8.28 10.39
C ALA A 113 -11.05 -8.57 8.91
N PHE A 114 -10.87 -9.84 8.50
CA PHE A 114 -10.98 -10.25 7.10
C PHE A 114 -12.13 -11.21 6.88
N GLY A 115 -12.82 -11.05 5.76
CA GLY A 115 -13.76 -12.01 5.22
C GLY A 115 -13.44 -12.34 3.76
N THR A 116 -13.70 -13.57 3.35
CA THR A 116 -13.51 -14.00 1.96
C THR A 116 -14.77 -14.65 1.40
N LEU A 117 -15.12 -14.30 0.16
CA LEU A 117 -16.09 -15.02 -0.66
C LEU A 117 -15.33 -15.65 -1.82
N ARG A 118 -15.36 -16.97 -1.92
CA ARG A 118 -14.63 -17.72 -2.94
C ARG A 118 -15.56 -18.55 -3.82
N ARG A 119 -15.33 -18.46 -5.12
CA ARG A 119 -15.92 -19.36 -6.10
C ARG A 119 -14.84 -19.77 -7.10
N GLN A 120 -14.47 -21.05 -7.08
CA GLN A 120 -13.51 -21.64 -8.01
C GLN A 120 -14.06 -22.94 -8.57
N ARG A 121 -13.87 -23.13 -9.87
CA ARG A 121 -14.31 -24.33 -10.61
C ARG A 121 -13.43 -24.54 -11.83
N ASN A 122 -13.02 -25.77 -12.04
CA ASN A 122 -12.24 -26.20 -13.20
C ASN A 122 -10.96 -25.35 -13.37
N ILE A 123 -10.18 -25.25 -12.28
CA ILE A 123 -8.89 -24.56 -12.22
C ILE A 123 -7.80 -25.59 -11.94
N VAL A 124 -6.67 -25.47 -12.64
CA VAL A 124 -5.51 -26.37 -12.49
C VAL A 124 -5.10 -26.46 -11.02
N ASP A 125 -4.93 -27.70 -10.54
CA ASP A 125 -4.46 -28.04 -9.19
C ASP A 125 -5.33 -27.51 -8.04
N LEU A 126 -6.57 -27.06 -8.32
CA LEU A 126 -7.49 -26.57 -7.32
C LEU A 126 -8.81 -27.35 -7.34
N ASP A 127 -9.28 -27.75 -6.15
CA ASP A 127 -10.63 -28.34 -5.98
C ASP A 127 -11.72 -27.31 -6.29
N ASP A 128 -12.86 -27.77 -6.80
CA ASP A 128 -14.05 -26.94 -6.95
C ASP A 128 -14.60 -26.51 -5.59
N LYS A 129 -14.79 -25.20 -5.38
CA LYS A 129 -15.25 -24.61 -4.11
C LYS A 129 -16.15 -23.41 -4.32
N SER A 130 -17.13 -23.27 -3.43
CA SER A 130 -17.97 -22.07 -3.33
C SER A 130 -18.36 -21.87 -1.87
N TYR A 131 -17.85 -20.81 -1.24
CA TYR A 131 -18.12 -20.51 0.15
C TYR A 131 -17.87 -19.04 0.48
N GLY A 132 -18.43 -18.57 1.62
CA GLY A 132 -18.07 -17.35 2.29
C GLY A 132 -17.70 -17.62 3.73
N THR A 133 -16.65 -17.01 4.24
CA THR A 133 -16.19 -17.24 5.62
C THR A 133 -15.39 -16.05 6.16
N PHE A 134 -15.33 -15.97 7.48
CA PHE A 134 -14.35 -15.14 8.18
C PHE A 134 -12.96 -15.76 7.99
N ASP A 135 -12.00 -14.94 7.52
CA ASP A 135 -10.67 -15.44 7.18
C ASP A 135 -9.64 -15.16 8.29
N GLY A 136 -9.72 -14.03 8.98
CA GLY A 136 -8.72 -13.76 10.01
C GLY A 136 -8.70 -12.32 10.53
N VAL A 137 -7.62 -12.00 11.24
CA VAL A 137 -7.37 -10.68 11.84
C VAL A 137 -5.93 -10.25 11.60
N SER A 138 -5.68 -8.93 11.61
CA SER A 138 -4.34 -8.37 11.64
C SER A 138 -4.25 -7.15 12.56
N MET A 139 -3.03 -6.82 12.91
CA MET A 139 -2.64 -5.53 13.45
C MET A 139 -1.58 -4.94 12.51
N GLU A 140 -1.63 -3.65 12.29
CA GLU A 140 -0.63 -2.92 11.52
C GLU A 140 -0.01 -1.84 12.39
N VAL A 141 1.28 -1.64 12.25
CA VAL A 141 2.02 -0.52 12.88
C VAL A 141 2.83 0.13 11.78
N LYS A 142 2.53 1.39 11.48
CA LYS A 142 3.25 2.22 10.51
C LYS A 142 3.96 3.35 11.23
N TYR A 143 5.25 3.50 10.94
CA TYR A 143 6.05 4.63 11.43
C TYR A 143 6.62 5.44 10.28
N GLN A 144 6.29 6.73 10.26
CA GLN A 144 6.74 7.69 9.25
C GLN A 144 8.06 8.34 9.68
N PHE A 145 9.14 8.02 8.99
CA PHE A 145 10.45 8.63 9.24
C PHE A 145 10.53 10.04 8.68
N LEU A 146 10.04 10.24 7.45
CA LEU A 146 10.04 11.51 6.74
C LEU A 146 8.62 11.81 6.28
N LYS A 147 8.12 13.01 6.57
CA LYS A 147 6.85 13.52 6.03
C LYS A 147 7.14 14.28 4.76
N GLY A 148 6.51 13.89 3.65
CA GLY A 148 6.56 14.63 2.40
C GLY A 148 5.81 15.96 2.54
N THR A 149 6.49 17.07 2.28
CA THR A 149 5.93 18.41 2.25
C THR A 149 6.33 19.12 0.95
N LYS A 150 5.85 20.34 0.73
CA LYS A 150 6.25 21.13 -0.45
C LYS A 150 7.73 21.50 -0.42
N GLU A 151 8.30 21.71 0.76
CA GLU A 151 9.71 22.05 0.97
C GLU A 151 10.59 20.80 0.97
N GLN A 152 10.09 19.68 1.46
CA GLN A 152 10.73 18.37 1.50
C GLN A 152 9.82 17.34 0.83
N PRO A 153 9.89 17.18 -0.50
CA PRO A 153 8.89 16.40 -1.25
C PRO A 153 8.95 14.89 -1.02
N LEU A 154 9.87 14.38 -0.20
CA LEU A 154 10.10 12.96 0.06
C LEU A 154 9.41 12.52 1.36
N GLY A 155 8.49 11.57 1.25
CA GLY A 155 7.94 10.78 2.34
C GLY A 155 8.61 9.41 2.43
N LEU A 156 8.81 8.92 3.65
CA LEU A 156 9.38 7.59 3.91
C LEU A 156 8.74 7.00 5.18
N ALA A 157 8.21 5.79 5.06
CA ALA A 157 7.65 5.05 6.20
C ALA A 157 8.02 3.57 6.14
N LEU A 158 7.95 2.93 7.30
CA LEU A 158 8.00 1.48 7.46
C LEU A 158 6.73 1.03 8.16
N GLU A 159 6.13 0.01 7.59
CA GLU A 159 4.96 -0.66 8.14
C GLU A 159 5.28 -2.12 8.43
N VAL A 160 4.75 -2.64 9.53
CA VAL A 160 4.82 -4.05 9.90
C VAL A 160 3.41 -4.51 10.24
N ARG A 161 2.96 -5.56 9.55
CA ARG A 161 1.60 -6.11 9.66
C ARG A 161 1.63 -7.60 10.01
N PRO A 162 1.67 -7.99 11.29
CA PRO A 162 1.39 -9.35 11.71
C PRO A 162 -0.08 -9.71 11.43
N ARG A 163 -0.30 -10.88 10.82
CA ARG A 163 -1.62 -11.35 10.41
C ARG A 163 -1.81 -12.83 10.78
N PHE A 164 -3.01 -13.17 11.22
CA PHE A 164 -3.46 -14.54 11.40
C PHE A 164 -4.61 -14.82 10.47
N THR A 165 -4.45 -15.80 9.58
CA THR A 165 -5.48 -16.20 8.61
C THR A 165 -5.86 -17.67 8.77
N ARG A 166 -7.09 -18.00 8.33
CA ARG A 166 -7.71 -19.30 8.49
C ARG A 166 -7.90 -20.06 7.18
N ILE A 167 -7.47 -19.48 6.07
CA ILE A 167 -7.66 -20.00 4.72
C ILE A 167 -6.32 -19.91 3.97
N LEU A 168 -5.92 -20.97 3.29
CA LEU A 168 -4.81 -20.94 2.33
C LEU A 168 -5.15 -20.00 1.17
N PRO A 169 -4.31 -19.01 0.85
CA PRO A 169 -4.66 -17.93 -0.07
C PRO A 169 -4.89 -18.40 -1.51
N VAL A 170 -4.17 -19.43 -1.95
CA VAL A 170 -4.25 -19.98 -3.30
C VAL A 170 -5.32 -21.09 -3.37
N GLU A 171 -5.21 -22.14 -2.58
CA GLU A 171 -6.04 -23.34 -2.64
C GLU A 171 -7.44 -23.12 -2.03
N GLY A 172 -7.55 -22.19 -1.09
CA GLY A 172 -8.78 -21.94 -0.36
C GLY A 172 -9.13 -23.02 0.65
N ASN A 173 -8.17 -23.83 1.08
CA ASN A 173 -8.35 -24.82 2.13
C ASN A 173 -8.29 -24.19 3.51
N GLY A 174 -9.02 -24.74 4.47
CA GLY A 174 -8.92 -24.32 5.86
C GLY A 174 -7.53 -24.55 6.42
N ALA A 175 -6.93 -23.52 7.02
CA ALA A 175 -5.59 -23.55 7.59
C ALA A 175 -5.53 -22.69 8.85
N ASN A 176 -4.42 -22.72 9.55
CA ASN A 176 -4.02 -21.74 10.56
C ASN A 176 -2.65 -21.22 10.11
N ILE A 177 -2.61 -19.98 9.66
CA ILE A 177 -1.40 -19.34 9.11
C ILE A 177 -1.12 -18.09 9.90
N PHE A 178 0.14 -17.89 10.23
CA PHE A 178 0.67 -16.63 10.74
C PHE A 178 1.65 -16.10 9.71
N ASP A 179 1.50 -14.85 9.35
CA ASP A 179 2.41 -14.12 8.47
C ASP A 179 2.74 -12.74 9.06
N ILE A 180 3.84 -12.15 8.57
CA ILE A 180 4.27 -10.81 8.92
C ILE A 180 4.65 -10.10 7.64
N GLU A 181 3.82 -9.19 7.17
CA GLU A 181 4.22 -8.30 6.09
C GLU A 181 5.07 -7.16 6.65
N SER A 182 6.20 -6.89 5.99
CA SER A 182 7.05 -5.71 6.23
C SER A 182 7.09 -4.90 4.96
N LEU A 183 6.68 -3.64 5.02
CA LEU A 183 6.47 -2.77 3.88
C LEU A 183 7.26 -1.46 4.05
N LEU A 184 8.27 -1.26 3.21
CA LEU A 184 8.95 0.03 3.08
C LEU A 184 8.21 0.87 2.04
N GLN A 185 7.75 2.04 2.46
CA GLN A 185 6.94 2.96 1.66
C GLN A 185 7.73 4.23 1.39
N LEU A 186 7.75 4.64 0.14
CA LEU A 186 8.34 5.88 -0.33
C LEU A 186 7.33 6.61 -1.20
N ASP A 187 7.14 7.89 -0.96
CA ASP A 187 6.43 8.76 -1.87
C ASP A 187 7.19 10.06 -2.15
N VAL A 188 6.92 10.65 -3.29
CA VAL A 188 7.57 11.89 -3.73
C VAL A 188 6.55 12.76 -4.43
N GLN A 189 6.43 14.00 -3.99
CA GLN A 189 5.72 15.02 -4.74
C GLN A 189 6.59 15.53 -5.89
N VAL A 190 6.47 14.88 -7.07
CA VAL A 190 7.30 15.15 -8.27
C VAL A 190 7.05 16.54 -8.82
N VAL A 191 5.79 16.96 -8.84
CA VAL A 191 5.39 18.35 -9.18
C VAL A 191 4.45 18.82 -8.07
N PRO A 192 4.80 19.91 -7.39
CA PRO A 192 4.00 20.44 -6.29
C PRO A 192 2.51 20.54 -6.63
N ASP A 193 1.65 19.98 -5.79
CA ASP A 193 0.18 19.96 -5.90
C ASP A 193 -0.40 19.30 -7.17
N LYS A 194 0.43 18.65 -8.01
CA LYS A 194 -0.01 18.13 -9.30
C LYS A 194 0.35 16.67 -9.58
N LEU A 195 1.52 16.21 -9.16
CA LEU A 195 2.01 14.88 -9.54
C LEU A 195 2.75 14.23 -8.39
N TRP A 196 2.33 13.04 -8.03
CA TRP A 196 2.93 12.21 -6.97
C TRP A 196 3.40 10.88 -7.54
N TYR A 197 4.55 10.45 -7.07
CA TYR A 197 5.10 9.13 -7.30
C TYR A 197 5.12 8.37 -5.98
N GLY A 198 4.69 7.11 -5.97
CA GLY A 198 4.79 6.19 -4.85
C GLY A 198 5.54 4.92 -5.23
N SER A 199 6.30 4.37 -4.31
CA SER A 199 6.99 3.08 -4.47
C SER A 199 6.99 2.31 -3.16
N ASN A 200 6.66 1.02 -3.22
CA ASN A 200 6.75 0.13 -2.07
C ASN A 200 7.64 -1.07 -2.37
N ILE A 201 8.34 -1.52 -1.33
CA ILE A 201 9.01 -2.83 -1.30
C ILE A 201 8.43 -3.58 -0.11
N SER A 202 7.82 -4.74 -0.37
CA SER A 202 7.24 -5.61 0.65
C SER A 202 7.89 -6.98 0.66
N PHE A 203 8.03 -7.52 1.87
CA PHE A 203 8.40 -8.89 2.11
C PHE A 203 7.45 -9.49 3.16
N GLU A 204 6.82 -10.62 2.82
CA GLU A 204 5.80 -11.30 3.63
C GLU A 204 6.15 -12.78 3.78
N PRO A 205 6.88 -13.20 4.83
CA PRO A 205 7.01 -14.60 5.23
C PRO A 205 5.75 -15.10 5.91
N ALA A 206 5.33 -16.31 5.57
CA ALA A 206 4.16 -16.97 6.12
C ALA A 206 4.48 -18.41 6.53
N ALA A 207 3.93 -18.84 7.67
CA ALA A 207 4.05 -20.21 8.15
C ALA A 207 2.74 -20.66 8.82
N GLY A 208 2.41 -21.94 8.68
CA GLY A 208 1.20 -22.48 9.28
C GLY A 208 0.99 -23.95 8.98
N ARG A 209 -0.25 -24.38 9.16
CA ARG A 209 -0.65 -25.75 8.89
C ARG A 209 -2.08 -25.81 8.38
N GLN A 210 -2.32 -26.65 7.40
CA GLN A 210 -3.66 -26.98 6.94
C GLN A 210 -4.43 -27.71 8.06
N ARG A 211 -5.72 -27.36 8.23
CA ARG A 211 -6.58 -28.02 9.24
C ARG A 211 -6.91 -29.45 8.82
N GLY A 212 -7.23 -30.28 9.80
CA GLY A 212 -7.54 -31.69 9.56
C GLY A 212 -6.30 -32.57 9.40
N GLY A 213 -5.10 -32.14 9.89
CA GLY A 213 -3.88 -32.95 9.84
C GLY A 213 -3.11 -32.87 8.52
N GLY A 214 -3.43 -31.90 7.68
CA GLY A 214 -2.73 -31.66 6.43
C GLY A 214 -1.29 -31.17 6.59
N PRO A 215 -0.56 -30.98 5.48
CA PRO A 215 0.86 -30.60 5.49
C PRO A 215 1.10 -29.23 6.12
N GLY A 216 2.33 -29.02 6.54
CA GLY A 216 2.82 -27.69 6.93
C GLY A 216 2.82 -26.77 5.72
N TYR A 217 2.54 -25.49 5.97
CA TYR A 217 2.60 -24.41 4.99
C TYR A 217 3.76 -23.49 5.32
N ARG A 218 4.59 -23.19 4.36
CA ARG A 218 5.65 -22.18 4.44
C ARG A 218 5.79 -21.51 3.11
N SER A 219 5.65 -20.21 3.07
CA SER A 219 5.82 -19.42 1.85
C SER A 219 6.42 -18.06 2.18
N SER A 220 6.88 -17.37 1.17
CA SER A 220 7.18 -15.95 1.27
C SER A 220 6.83 -15.25 -0.04
N THR A 221 6.41 -13.99 0.08
CA THR A 221 6.11 -13.14 -1.07
C THR A 221 7.02 -11.93 -1.05
N PHE A 222 7.58 -11.59 -2.19
CA PHE A 222 8.25 -10.32 -2.44
C PHE A 222 7.39 -9.51 -3.41
N LEU A 223 7.18 -8.24 -3.09
CA LEU A 223 6.47 -7.28 -3.93
C LEU A 223 7.32 -6.03 -4.10
N TRP A 224 7.36 -5.52 -5.32
CA TRP A 224 7.79 -4.17 -5.63
C TRP A 224 6.71 -3.49 -6.46
N SER A 225 6.19 -2.37 -5.99
CA SER A 225 5.16 -1.60 -6.68
C SER A 225 5.62 -0.16 -6.92
N ASN A 226 5.08 0.44 -7.97
CA ASN A 226 5.33 1.81 -8.36
C ASN A 226 4.05 2.41 -8.93
N VAL A 227 3.76 3.63 -8.57
CA VAL A 227 2.58 4.36 -9.03
C VAL A 227 2.94 5.82 -9.33
N LEU A 228 2.33 6.37 -10.36
CA LEU A 228 2.45 7.78 -10.69
C LEU A 228 1.04 8.35 -10.86
N VAL A 229 0.59 9.22 -9.96
CA VAL A 229 -0.75 9.80 -10.02
C VAL A 229 -0.68 11.31 -10.19
N GLY A 230 -1.47 11.81 -11.12
CA GLY A 230 -1.66 13.23 -11.36
C GLY A 230 -3.02 13.70 -10.85
N ARG A 231 -3.09 14.93 -10.37
CA ARG A 231 -4.34 15.60 -10.03
C ARG A 231 -5.09 15.95 -11.32
N ILE A 232 -6.27 15.36 -11.53
CA ILE A 232 -7.13 15.59 -12.71
C ILE A 232 -8.37 16.45 -12.38
N GLY A 233 -8.61 16.73 -11.10
CA GLY A 233 -9.67 17.58 -10.57
C GLY A 233 -9.28 18.13 -9.20
N GLU A 234 -10.14 18.90 -8.56
CA GLU A 234 -9.85 19.49 -7.24
C GLU A 234 -9.49 18.40 -6.21
N ASN A 235 -10.27 17.32 -6.19
CA ASN A 235 -10.16 16.23 -5.22
C ASN A 235 -10.00 14.85 -5.89
N THR A 236 -9.55 14.82 -7.15
CA THR A 236 -9.47 13.59 -7.94
C THR A 236 -8.07 13.40 -8.49
N TYR A 237 -7.53 12.20 -8.30
CA TYR A 237 -6.19 11.81 -8.73
C TYR A 237 -6.28 10.54 -9.55
N PHE A 238 -5.50 10.45 -10.61
CA PHE A 238 -5.52 9.31 -11.52
C PHE A 238 -4.13 9.07 -12.12
N GLY A 239 -3.78 7.79 -12.34
CA GLY A 239 -2.56 7.45 -13.01
C GLY A 239 -2.28 5.95 -13.11
N PRO A 240 -1.19 5.58 -13.76
CA PRO A 240 -0.76 4.19 -13.91
C PRO A 240 -0.07 3.66 -12.66
N GLU A 241 -0.27 2.37 -12.42
CA GLU A 241 0.41 1.59 -11.38
C GLU A 241 1.00 0.31 -11.98
N VAL A 242 2.21 -0.05 -11.54
CA VAL A 242 2.94 -1.25 -11.95
C VAL A 242 3.36 -2.01 -10.70
N ARG A 243 3.16 -3.34 -10.68
CA ARG A 243 3.55 -4.20 -9.57
C ARG A 243 4.32 -5.41 -10.09
N TYR A 244 5.44 -5.72 -9.46
CA TYR A 244 6.20 -6.94 -9.68
C TYR A 244 6.12 -7.82 -8.43
N LEU A 245 5.63 -9.04 -8.58
CA LEU A 245 5.38 -9.99 -7.52
C LEU A 245 6.20 -11.25 -7.74
N ARG A 246 6.73 -11.82 -6.65
CA ARG A 246 7.39 -13.13 -6.64
C ARG A 246 6.91 -13.93 -5.45
N GLY A 247 6.41 -15.13 -5.73
CA GLY A 247 6.04 -16.13 -4.71
C GLY A 247 7.11 -17.19 -4.58
N TYR A 248 7.38 -17.60 -3.36
CA TYR A 248 8.41 -18.57 -3.03
C TYR A 248 7.88 -19.63 -2.07
N GLU A 249 8.31 -20.88 -2.24
CA GLU A 249 8.27 -21.88 -1.19
C GLU A 249 9.31 -21.54 -0.12
N GLY A 250 8.92 -21.70 1.17
CA GLY A 250 9.79 -21.36 2.31
C GLY A 250 9.71 -19.91 2.72
N ILE A 251 10.16 -19.61 3.94
CA ILE A 251 9.96 -18.31 4.61
C ILE A 251 11.02 -17.26 4.27
N PHE A 252 12.06 -17.60 3.50
CA PHE A 252 13.17 -16.67 3.17
C PHE A 252 13.57 -16.75 1.69
N LEU A 253 12.60 -16.57 0.77
CA LEU A 253 12.86 -16.55 -0.67
C LEU A 253 13.63 -17.79 -1.16
N ASN A 254 13.29 -18.97 -0.62
CA ASN A 254 14.09 -20.18 -0.83
C ASN A 254 13.98 -20.70 -2.27
N GLN A 255 12.79 -21.09 -2.69
CA GLN A 255 12.52 -21.62 -4.03
C GLN A 255 11.45 -20.81 -4.72
N LEU A 256 11.80 -20.22 -5.85
CA LEU A 256 10.83 -19.46 -6.65
C LEU A 256 9.73 -20.41 -7.17
N GLU A 257 8.47 -20.05 -6.93
CA GLU A 257 7.30 -20.77 -7.44
C GLU A 257 6.66 -20.05 -8.63
N SER A 258 6.55 -18.73 -8.55
CA SER A 258 5.92 -17.94 -9.59
C SER A 258 6.34 -16.49 -9.51
N GLU A 259 6.33 -15.80 -10.65
CA GLU A 259 6.49 -14.35 -10.70
C GLU A 259 5.50 -13.72 -11.68
N ALA A 260 5.13 -12.48 -11.41
CA ALA A 260 4.15 -11.75 -12.19
C ALA A 260 4.45 -10.25 -12.25
N LEU A 261 4.24 -9.66 -13.42
CA LEU A 261 4.20 -8.22 -13.63
C LEU A 261 2.77 -7.82 -13.95
N THR A 262 2.20 -6.94 -13.15
CA THR A 262 0.86 -6.42 -13.34
C THR A 262 0.88 -4.92 -13.59
N VAL A 263 -0.03 -4.43 -14.43
CA VAL A 263 -0.16 -3.02 -14.77
C VAL A 263 -1.64 -2.65 -14.78
N GLY A 264 -1.95 -1.45 -14.36
CA GLY A 264 -3.30 -0.92 -14.43
C GLY A 264 -3.43 0.51 -13.91
N PRO A 265 -4.62 1.09 -13.95
CA PRO A 265 -4.91 2.41 -13.42
C PRO A 265 -5.19 2.37 -11.92
N ALA A 266 -4.86 3.48 -11.26
CA ALA A 266 -5.31 3.85 -9.92
C ALA A 266 -6.08 5.17 -9.97
N LEU A 267 -7.17 5.26 -9.23
CA LEU A 267 -8.03 6.43 -9.08
C LEU A 267 -8.26 6.68 -7.59
N HIS A 268 -8.06 7.91 -7.16
CA HIS A 268 -8.44 8.36 -5.82
C HIS A 268 -9.37 9.56 -5.94
N HIS A 269 -10.42 9.59 -5.11
CA HIS A 269 -11.36 10.70 -5.03
C HIS A 269 -11.72 11.00 -3.57
N ARG A 270 -11.59 12.26 -3.16
CA ARG A 270 -12.06 12.77 -1.88
C ARG A 270 -13.40 13.45 -2.05
N PHE A 271 -14.46 12.87 -1.48
CA PHE A 271 -15.80 13.45 -1.51
C PHE A 271 -15.92 14.65 -0.56
N THR A 272 -15.29 14.52 0.60
CA THR A 272 -15.18 15.57 1.64
C THR A 272 -13.77 15.54 2.21
N GLU A 273 -13.45 16.39 3.16
CA GLU A 273 -12.19 16.33 3.88
C GLU A 273 -12.00 15.00 4.66
N LYS A 274 -13.10 14.31 4.97
CA LYS A 274 -13.13 13.11 5.80
C LYS A 274 -13.54 11.83 5.09
N ILE A 275 -14.08 11.90 3.89
CA ILE A 275 -14.61 10.73 3.17
C ILE A 275 -13.92 10.62 1.82
N TRP A 276 -13.32 9.46 1.58
CA TRP A 276 -12.59 9.18 0.36
C TRP A 276 -12.87 7.79 -0.20
N LEU A 277 -12.52 7.61 -1.46
CA LEU A 277 -12.57 6.34 -2.18
C LEU A 277 -11.33 6.21 -3.06
N THR A 278 -10.70 5.04 -3.01
CA THR A 278 -9.63 4.67 -3.92
C THR A 278 -10.03 3.40 -4.67
N ALA A 279 -9.88 3.40 -5.98
CA ALA A 279 -10.13 2.24 -6.83
C ALA A 279 -8.90 1.97 -7.72
N ALA A 280 -8.53 0.71 -7.87
CA ALA A 280 -7.42 0.32 -8.71
C ALA A 280 -7.71 -1.00 -9.44
N TYR A 281 -7.12 -1.13 -10.61
CA TYR A 281 -7.10 -2.37 -11.38
C TYR A 281 -5.65 -2.76 -11.66
N ALA A 282 -5.36 -4.07 -11.59
CA ALA A 282 -4.07 -4.62 -11.96
C ALA A 282 -4.28 -5.87 -12.82
N GLY A 283 -3.90 -5.78 -14.10
CA GLY A 283 -3.90 -6.89 -15.04
C GLY A 283 -2.50 -7.45 -15.21
N GLN A 284 -2.35 -8.78 -15.13
CA GLN A 284 -1.07 -9.43 -15.37
C GLN A 284 -0.73 -9.33 -16.86
N VAL A 285 0.40 -8.67 -17.17
CA VAL A 285 0.90 -8.48 -18.54
C VAL A 285 2.05 -9.42 -18.86
N TRP A 286 2.74 -9.91 -17.84
CA TRP A 286 3.80 -10.88 -17.94
C TRP A 286 3.91 -11.69 -16.65
N GLY A 287 4.43 -12.92 -16.76
CA GLY A 287 4.73 -13.76 -15.61
C GLY A 287 5.19 -15.13 -16.04
N ARG A 288 5.66 -15.90 -15.07
CA ARG A 288 5.99 -17.32 -15.28
C ARG A 288 5.79 -18.09 -13.99
N ASP A 289 5.44 -19.36 -14.15
CA ASP A 289 5.46 -20.35 -13.09
C ASP A 289 6.79 -21.12 -13.17
N ALA A 290 7.37 -21.48 -12.02
CA ALA A 290 8.63 -22.21 -11.98
C ALA A 290 8.49 -23.70 -12.38
N ASP A 291 7.25 -24.22 -12.43
CA ASP A 291 6.97 -25.56 -12.89
C ASP A 291 7.39 -25.72 -14.37
N PRO A 292 8.35 -26.62 -14.69
CA PRO A 292 8.84 -26.81 -16.04
C PRO A 292 7.76 -27.30 -17.02
N THR A 293 6.69 -27.93 -16.55
CA THR A 293 5.55 -28.35 -17.40
C THR A 293 4.75 -27.16 -17.92
N LEU A 294 4.91 -25.99 -17.30
CA LEU A 294 4.28 -24.71 -17.66
C LEU A 294 5.23 -23.76 -18.39
N ALA A 295 6.45 -24.22 -18.70
CA ALA A 295 7.45 -23.43 -19.40
C ALA A 295 6.91 -22.90 -20.75
N GLY A 296 7.30 -21.64 -21.08
CA GLY A 296 6.87 -20.96 -22.32
C GLY A 296 5.47 -20.33 -22.26
N ARG A 297 4.77 -20.41 -21.13
CA ARG A 297 3.51 -19.68 -20.93
C ARG A 297 3.81 -18.24 -20.46
N ALA A 298 3.06 -17.29 -21.02
CA ALA A 298 3.33 -15.87 -20.84
C ALA A 298 2.90 -15.28 -19.49
N LEU A 299 2.14 -16.03 -18.66
CA LEU A 299 1.56 -15.58 -17.40
C LEU A 299 1.79 -16.61 -16.29
N GLY A 300 2.16 -16.13 -15.08
CA GLY A 300 2.30 -16.92 -13.85
C GLY A 300 0.95 -17.05 -13.12
N LEU A 301 0.09 -17.96 -13.56
CA LEU A 301 -1.29 -18.07 -13.07
C LEU A 301 -1.50 -19.18 -12.04
N ASN A 302 -0.44 -19.85 -11.57
CA ASN A 302 -0.57 -20.83 -10.51
C ASN A 302 -0.69 -20.13 -9.14
N GLN A 303 0.21 -19.20 -8.84
CA GLN A 303 0.16 -18.43 -7.58
C GLN A 303 -0.68 -17.16 -7.73
N PHE A 304 -0.54 -16.43 -8.85
CA PHE A 304 -1.16 -15.13 -9.04
C PHE A 304 -2.39 -15.20 -9.95
N GLU A 305 -3.25 -14.22 -9.84
CA GLU A 305 -4.43 -14.05 -10.67
C GLU A 305 -4.13 -13.17 -11.90
N ARG A 306 -4.94 -13.37 -12.95
CA ARG A 306 -4.82 -12.55 -14.16
C ARG A 306 -5.28 -11.12 -13.95
N HIS A 307 -6.32 -10.92 -13.12
CA HIS A 307 -6.93 -9.62 -12.88
C HIS A 307 -7.20 -9.42 -11.40
N ASN A 308 -6.84 -8.26 -10.89
CA ASN A 308 -7.15 -7.81 -9.55
C ASN A 308 -7.84 -6.46 -9.62
N VAL A 309 -8.92 -6.28 -8.86
CA VAL A 309 -9.61 -5.00 -8.67
C VAL A 309 -9.61 -4.71 -7.19
N ARG A 310 -9.13 -3.55 -6.77
CA ARG A 310 -9.16 -3.08 -5.37
C ARG A 310 -10.07 -1.88 -5.27
N VAL A 311 -10.90 -1.83 -4.24
CA VAL A 311 -11.69 -0.66 -3.86
C VAL A 311 -11.52 -0.45 -2.36
N LYS A 312 -11.00 0.71 -1.99
CA LYS A 312 -10.90 1.17 -0.60
C LYS A 312 -11.89 2.32 -0.40
N PHE A 313 -12.63 2.29 0.67
CA PHE A 313 -13.49 3.38 1.12
C PHE A 313 -13.16 3.69 2.57
N GLY A 314 -12.87 4.94 2.89
CA GLY A 314 -12.49 5.36 4.23
C GLY A 314 -13.27 6.58 4.72
N MET A 315 -13.35 6.68 6.04
CA MET A 315 -13.96 7.79 6.76
C MET A 315 -13.14 8.12 8.00
N GLU A 316 -12.58 9.34 8.00
CA GLU A 316 -11.85 9.96 9.12
C GLU A 316 -12.83 10.67 10.09
N PHE A 317 -12.50 10.75 11.40
CA PHE A 317 -13.36 11.44 12.39
C PHE A 317 -12.58 11.96 13.62
#